data_b8225e701e050b4da2ee2ba7ee38b643
#
_entry.id   b8225e701e050b4da2ee2ba7ee38b643
#
_cell.length_a   1.000
_cell.length_b   1.000
_cell.length_c   1.000
_cell.angle_alpha   90.00
_cell.angle_beta   90.00
_cell.angle_gamma   90.00
#
_symmetry.space_group_name_H-M   'P 1'
#
loop_
_entity.id
_entity.type
_entity.pdbx_description
1 polymer ?
#
loop_
_entity_poly.entity_id
_entity_poly.type
_entity_poly.pdbx_seq_one_letter_code
_entity_poly.pdbx_strand_id
1 'polypeptide(L)'
;MKFQRLALILALIFSNFFAYTQKSGGGEANPNLHTNKEALARFQDNRFGIFLHWGPVTLRGVEIGWSRGTAVPIADYDALYKEFNPTLFDADAWIKTAKASGMKYIVITTKHHDGFCLWDSKFTDYDIMSTPYKKDIVKDLAVACKKYGVDFGIYYSIADWHHPDYATRYGGDPRPVKSSEMSRYVTYMKNQLKELIDNYDPTLIWFDGGWEECYTHEMGMDLYAYLRQLKSNLIINDRIDKGIVGMEEKKYEHPEKYAGDYETPEQRIGAYKVDVPWETCMTICQQWAWKPNDTMKGLENSLLTLSKVVGGGGNLLYNVGPMPDGRFEKRQTDMLLDMGKWLDKNGEAIYKTKGGPYEPTPDFVSTRKGTKIYLHILTKDLTEVTLPIPEKVKINKIVKLEDGKSIVFDTVDNNIKLRLTPSTAIPYVVEIETNTDTKQLKTIKRNVY
;
A
#
# COMPACT_ATOMS: atom_id res chain seq x y z
N MET A 1 -51.96 -18.54 57.73
CA MET A 1 -50.53 -18.31 57.44
C MET A 1 -50.26 -18.79 56.04
N LYS A 2 -50.26 -17.88 55.06
CA LYS A 2 -49.98 -18.16 53.64
C LYS A 2 -48.70 -17.35 53.25
N PHE A 3 -47.58 -18.06 52.97
CA PHE A 3 -46.39 -17.49 52.43
C PHE A 3 -46.59 -17.30 50.92
N GLN A 4 -46.55 -16.02 50.43
CA GLN A 4 -46.48 -15.71 49.03
C GLN A 4 -44.98 -15.64 48.68
N ARG A 5 -44.56 -16.50 47.74
CA ARG A 5 -43.22 -16.43 47.11
C ARG A 5 -43.29 -15.45 45.95
N LEU A 6 -42.56 -14.36 46.08
CA LEU A 6 -42.29 -13.40 45.00
C LEU A 6 -41.22 -13.97 44.08
N ALA A 7 -41.57 -14.32 42.86
CA ALA A 7 -40.61 -14.72 41.84
C ALA A 7 -40.10 -13.48 41.10
N LEU A 8 -38.84 -13.14 41.30
CA LEU A 8 -38.13 -12.09 40.54
C LEU A 8 -37.73 -12.67 39.18
N ILE A 9 -38.38 -12.24 38.11
CA ILE A 9 -37.93 -12.54 36.72
C ILE A 9 -36.86 -11.51 36.34
N LEU A 10 -35.60 -11.94 36.33
CA LEU A 10 -34.51 -11.19 35.74
C LEU A 10 -34.56 -11.36 34.22
N ALA A 11 -35.05 -10.36 33.51
CA ALA A 11 -34.95 -10.29 32.06
C ALA A 11 -33.48 -9.93 31.67
N LEU A 12 -32.69 -10.92 31.32
CA LEU A 12 -31.40 -10.74 30.67
C LEU A 12 -31.64 -10.25 29.23
N ILE A 13 -31.51 -8.96 29.03
CA ILE A 13 -31.42 -8.36 27.68
C ILE A 13 -30.08 -8.74 27.12
N PHE A 14 -30.02 -9.81 26.33
CA PHE A 14 -28.91 -10.08 25.45
C PHE A 14 -28.91 -9.04 24.31
N SER A 15 -28.22 -7.93 24.49
CA SER A 15 -27.84 -7.06 23.39
C SER A 15 -26.83 -7.82 22.51
N ASN A 16 -27.31 -8.41 21.43
CA ASN A 16 -26.45 -8.91 20.36
C ASN A 16 -25.72 -7.72 19.74
N PHE A 17 -24.56 -7.39 20.27
CA PHE A 17 -23.57 -6.62 19.53
C PHE A 17 -23.10 -7.50 18.38
N PHE A 18 -23.70 -7.37 17.20
CA PHE A 18 -23.06 -7.75 15.96
C PHE A 18 -21.83 -6.85 15.80
N ALA A 19 -20.71 -7.29 16.34
CA ALA A 19 -19.42 -6.77 15.92
C ALA A 19 -19.28 -7.11 14.44
N TYR A 20 -19.45 -6.13 13.56
CA TYR A 20 -19.01 -6.24 12.19
C TYR A 20 -17.48 -6.43 12.26
N THR A 21 -17.05 -7.69 12.22
CA THR A 21 -15.63 -8.01 12.00
C THR A 21 -15.31 -7.50 10.62
N GLN A 22 -14.44 -6.51 10.56
CA GLN A 22 -13.85 -6.05 9.33
C GLN A 22 -13.14 -7.26 8.71
N LYS A 23 -13.55 -7.70 7.52
CA LYS A 23 -12.91 -8.79 6.83
C LYS A 23 -11.51 -8.36 6.47
N SER A 24 -10.50 -8.99 7.04
CA SER A 24 -9.11 -8.82 6.64
C SER A 24 -8.86 -9.59 5.33
N GLY A 25 -7.85 -9.20 4.57
CA GLY A 25 -7.57 -9.73 3.25
C GLY A 25 -7.08 -11.18 3.22
N GLY A 26 -7.09 -11.92 4.33
CA GLY A 26 -6.67 -13.30 4.40
C GLY A 26 -6.41 -13.78 5.83
N GLY A 27 -6.35 -15.08 6.02
CA GLY A 27 -6.00 -15.69 7.31
C GLY A 27 -7.07 -15.60 8.40
N GLU A 28 -8.34 -15.36 8.07
CA GLU A 28 -9.43 -15.24 9.04
C GLU A 28 -9.65 -16.51 9.88
N ALA A 29 -9.27 -17.68 9.36
CA ALA A 29 -9.23 -18.92 10.13
C ALA A 29 -8.17 -18.90 11.25
N ASN A 30 -7.24 -17.94 11.22
CA ASN A 30 -6.15 -17.77 12.18
C ASN A 30 -6.15 -16.34 12.75
N PRO A 31 -7.18 -15.89 13.45
CA PRO A 31 -7.36 -14.49 13.86
C PRO A 31 -6.23 -13.99 14.78
N ASN A 32 -5.52 -14.88 15.46
CA ASN A 32 -4.40 -14.53 16.32
C ASN A 32 -3.11 -14.18 15.55
N LEU A 33 -3.06 -14.45 14.24
CA LEU A 33 -1.95 -14.11 13.37
C LEU A 33 -2.11 -12.71 12.72
N HIS A 34 -3.30 -12.12 12.76
CA HIS A 34 -3.50 -10.77 12.26
C HIS A 34 -2.84 -9.72 13.14
N THR A 35 -2.46 -8.60 12.50
CA THR A 35 -2.03 -7.42 13.24
C THR A 35 -3.16 -6.89 14.15
N ASN A 36 -2.81 -6.06 15.13
CA ASN A 36 -3.83 -5.46 15.98
C ASN A 36 -4.61 -4.36 15.22
N LYS A 37 -5.81 -4.06 15.72
CA LYS A 37 -6.76 -3.13 15.07
C LYS A 37 -6.21 -1.72 14.94
N GLU A 38 -5.42 -1.27 15.91
CA GLU A 38 -4.82 0.06 15.94
C GLU A 38 -3.77 0.21 14.84
N ALA A 39 -2.89 -0.78 14.67
CA ALA A 39 -1.89 -0.79 13.60
C ALA A 39 -2.55 -0.83 12.22
N LEU A 40 -3.57 -1.67 12.04
CA LEU A 40 -4.31 -1.76 10.79
C LEU A 40 -5.05 -0.46 10.46
N ALA A 41 -5.72 0.15 11.45
CA ALA A 41 -6.40 1.43 11.28
C ALA A 41 -5.41 2.54 10.91
N ARG A 42 -4.23 2.61 11.57
CA ARG A 42 -3.17 3.55 11.23
C ARG A 42 -2.69 3.37 9.79
N PHE A 43 -2.46 2.14 9.36
CA PHE A 43 -2.07 1.83 7.98
C PHE A 43 -3.13 2.30 6.97
N GLN A 44 -4.40 1.99 7.23
CA GLN A 44 -5.51 2.44 6.37
C GLN A 44 -5.66 3.96 6.37
N ASP A 45 -5.45 4.64 7.51
CA ASP A 45 -5.52 6.10 7.64
C ASP A 45 -4.43 6.83 6.85
N ASN A 46 -3.29 6.19 6.63
CA ASN A 46 -2.16 6.75 5.89
C ASN A 46 -2.44 6.98 4.40
N ARG A 47 -3.22 6.14 3.75
CA ARG A 47 -3.74 6.25 2.37
C ARG A 47 -2.71 6.39 1.25
N PHE A 48 -1.56 7.04 1.47
CA PHE A 48 -0.59 7.35 0.44
C PHE A 48 0.85 7.15 0.94
N GLY A 49 1.60 6.29 0.26
CA GLY A 49 3.00 5.97 0.55
C GLY A 49 3.88 5.97 -0.69
N ILE A 50 5.20 5.99 -0.48
CA ILE A 50 6.20 5.85 -1.54
C ILE A 50 6.80 4.45 -1.52
N PHE A 51 6.87 3.81 -2.69
CA PHE A 51 7.61 2.59 -2.92
C PHE A 51 8.95 2.94 -3.56
N LEU A 52 10.01 2.29 -3.15
CA LEU A 52 11.36 2.55 -3.63
C LEU A 52 12.00 1.25 -4.12
N HIS A 53 12.09 1.09 -5.45
CA HIS A 53 12.81 -0.03 -6.06
C HIS A 53 14.22 0.43 -6.43
N TRP A 54 15.21 -0.05 -5.67
CA TRP A 54 16.58 0.41 -5.82
C TRP A 54 17.59 -0.68 -5.53
N GLY A 55 18.74 -0.60 -6.24
CA GLY A 55 19.86 -1.51 -6.08
C GLY A 55 20.89 -1.33 -7.19
N PRO A 56 21.94 -2.18 -7.22
CA PRO A 56 23.04 -2.10 -8.20
C PRO A 56 22.60 -2.10 -9.66
N VAL A 57 21.48 -2.73 -9.99
CA VAL A 57 20.95 -2.81 -11.36
C VAL A 57 20.64 -1.44 -11.96
N THR A 58 20.42 -0.40 -11.16
CA THR A 58 20.17 0.96 -11.62
C THR A 58 21.37 1.53 -12.39
N LEU A 59 22.57 0.99 -12.20
CA LEU A 59 23.75 1.28 -13.02
C LEU A 59 23.55 0.94 -14.51
N ARG A 60 22.61 0.06 -14.83
CA ARG A 60 22.31 -0.37 -16.22
C ARG A 60 20.99 0.22 -16.72
N GLY A 61 20.20 0.88 -15.87
CA GLY A 61 18.91 1.48 -16.25
C GLY A 61 17.88 0.47 -16.73
N VAL A 62 17.89 -0.74 -16.19
CA VAL A 62 16.98 -1.84 -16.50
C VAL A 62 16.27 -2.37 -15.24
N GLU A 63 15.30 -3.27 -15.42
CA GLU A 63 14.42 -3.70 -14.35
C GLU A 63 15.15 -4.56 -13.29
N ILE A 64 14.86 -4.30 -12.03
CA ILE A 64 15.47 -5.00 -10.89
C ILE A 64 15.02 -6.47 -10.86
N GLY A 65 15.95 -7.37 -10.58
CA GLY A 65 15.74 -8.82 -10.55
C GLY A 65 15.43 -9.40 -11.92
N TRP A 66 14.40 -8.94 -12.60
CA TRP A 66 13.90 -9.48 -13.86
C TRP A 66 14.87 -9.35 -15.05
N SER A 67 15.79 -8.41 -15.00
CA SER A 67 16.83 -8.27 -16.03
C SER A 67 18.03 -9.22 -15.84
N ARG A 68 18.14 -9.90 -14.69
CA ARG A 68 19.19 -10.90 -14.41
C ARG A 68 19.03 -12.12 -15.32
N GLY A 69 20.04 -12.38 -16.14
CA GLY A 69 20.01 -13.47 -17.12
C GLY A 69 19.11 -13.23 -18.34
N THR A 70 18.52 -12.05 -18.45
CA THR A 70 17.71 -11.64 -19.61
C THR A 70 18.35 -10.44 -20.32
N ALA A 71 18.16 -9.23 -19.82
CA ALA A 71 18.79 -8.02 -20.39
C ALA A 71 20.25 -7.85 -19.96
N VAL A 72 20.65 -8.44 -18.81
CA VAL A 72 22.04 -8.41 -18.30
C VAL A 72 22.49 -9.85 -18.04
N PRO A 73 23.63 -10.32 -18.59
CA PRO A 73 24.18 -11.64 -18.28
C PRO A 73 24.32 -11.84 -16.78
N ILE A 74 24.07 -13.06 -16.30
CA ILE A 74 24.03 -13.35 -14.84
C ILE A 74 25.31 -12.94 -14.14
N ALA A 75 26.47 -13.30 -14.69
CA ALA A 75 27.77 -12.98 -14.09
C ALA A 75 27.99 -11.46 -13.98
N ASP A 76 27.56 -10.71 -14.99
CA ASP A 76 27.67 -9.25 -15.00
C ASP A 76 26.70 -8.61 -14.01
N TYR A 77 25.45 -9.13 -13.96
CA TYR A 77 24.44 -8.67 -13.02
C TYR A 77 24.87 -8.87 -11.57
N ASP A 78 25.30 -10.10 -11.25
CA ASP A 78 25.75 -10.47 -9.91
C ASP A 78 27.05 -9.75 -9.50
N ALA A 79 27.77 -9.11 -10.44
CA ALA A 79 28.95 -8.31 -10.17
C ALA A 79 28.68 -6.80 -10.03
N LEU A 80 27.47 -6.31 -10.34
CA LEU A 80 27.15 -4.87 -10.33
C LEU A 80 27.39 -4.19 -8.97
N TYR A 81 27.24 -4.95 -7.87
CA TYR A 81 27.49 -4.39 -6.53
C TYR A 81 28.91 -3.87 -6.35
N LYS A 82 29.90 -4.41 -7.10
CA LYS A 82 31.30 -3.96 -7.07
C LYS A 82 31.49 -2.54 -7.65
N GLU A 83 30.52 -2.08 -8.46
CA GLU A 83 30.50 -0.75 -9.06
C GLU A 83 29.54 0.20 -8.32
N PHE A 84 28.62 -0.33 -7.52
CA PHE A 84 27.55 0.43 -6.90
C PHE A 84 28.08 1.32 -5.78
N ASN A 85 28.10 2.64 -6.04
CA ASN A 85 28.61 3.64 -5.11
C ASN A 85 27.75 4.91 -5.10
N PRO A 86 26.57 4.88 -4.46
CA PRO A 86 25.62 5.99 -4.46
C PRO A 86 26.05 7.13 -3.52
N THR A 87 27.11 7.86 -3.88
CA THR A 87 27.73 8.88 -3.03
C THR A 87 26.85 10.11 -2.76
N LEU A 88 25.77 10.29 -3.53
CA LEU A 88 24.80 11.39 -3.39
C LEU A 88 23.52 10.96 -2.68
N PHE A 89 23.48 9.73 -2.13
CA PHE A 89 22.36 9.30 -1.31
C PHE A 89 22.26 10.14 -0.03
N ASP A 90 21.08 10.67 0.21
CA ASP A 90 20.73 11.44 1.40
C ASP A 90 19.32 11.01 1.87
N ALA A 91 19.29 10.21 2.94
CA ALA A 91 18.06 9.71 3.52
C ALA A 91 17.12 10.82 4.01
N ASP A 92 17.68 11.90 4.59
CA ASP A 92 16.91 13.06 5.02
C ASP A 92 16.22 13.74 3.83
N ALA A 93 16.92 13.91 2.71
CA ALA A 93 16.37 14.51 1.50
C ALA A 93 15.23 13.65 0.91
N TRP A 94 15.40 12.32 0.89
CA TRP A 94 14.36 11.40 0.42
C TRP A 94 13.09 11.49 1.27
N ILE A 95 13.23 11.42 2.59
CA ILE A 95 12.08 11.44 3.50
C ILE A 95 11.40 12.82 3.53
N LYS A 96 12.17 13.92 3.44
CA LYS A 96 11.60 15.25 3.28
C LYS A 96 10.78 15.38 2.00
N THR A 97 11.29 14.85 0.88
CA THR A 97 10.57 14.84 -0.39
C THR A 97 9.28 14.03 -0.28
N ALA A 98 9.32 12.82 0.25
CA ALA A 98 8.13 11.99 0.45
C ALA A 98 7.09 12.71 1.34
N LYS A 99 7.52 13.29 2.44
CA LYS A 99 6.65 14.05 3.36
C LYS A 99 6.04 15.29 2.69
N ALA A 100 6.82 16.07 1.98
CA ALA A 100 6.35 17.25 1.23
C ALA A 100 5.39 16.86 0.09
N SER A 101 5.51 15.66 -0.44
CA SER A 101 4.59 15.09 -1.43
C SER A 101 3.31 14.53 -0.82
N GLY A 102 3.13 14.63 0.51
CA GLY A 102 1.96 14.15 1.23
C GLY A 102 2.04 12.69 1.68
N MET A 103 3.08 11.95 1.35
CA MET A 103 3.24 10.54 1.71
C MET A 103 3.42 10.35 3.21
N LYS A 104 2.81 9.31 3.77
CA LYS A 104 2.77 9.02 5.21
C LYS A 104 3.65 7.85 5.61
N TYR A 105 4.04 7.03 4.66
CA TYR A 105 4.93 5.89 4.86
C TYR A 105 5.79 5.65 3.63
N ILE A 106 6.89 4.94 3.83
CA ILE A 106 7.75 4.45 2.76
C ILE A 106 7.84 2.93 2.80
N VAL A 107 8.13 2.31 1.66
CA VAL A 107 8.55 0.91 1.55
C VAL A 107 9.76 0.86 0.64
N ILE A 108 10.91 0.35 1.12
CA ILE A 108 12.14 0.21 0.33
C ILE A 108 12.43 -1.26 0.03
N THR A 109 12.82 -1.60 -1.19
CA THR A 109 13.32 -2.94 -1.54
C THR A 109 14.62 -3.23 -0.78
N THR A 110 14.51 -3.78 0.44
CA THR A 110 15.71 -4.18 1.20
C THR A 110 16.42 -5.35 0.52
N LYS A 111 15.68 -6.31 0.00
CA LYS A 111 16.17 -7.41 -0.85
C LYS A 111 15.13 -7.73 -1.91
N HIS A 112 15.47 -7.62 -3.19
CA HIS A 112 14.62 -8.04 -4.31
C HIS A 112 14.92 -9.50 -4.72
N HIS A 113 14.32 -10.02 -5.79
CA HIS A 113 14.50 -11.40 -6.27
C HIS A 113 15.96 -11.74 -6.65
N ASP A 114 16.78 -10.74 -6.91
CA ASP A 114 18.21 -10.87 -7.20
C ASP A 114 19.08 -11.16 -5.97
N GLY A 115 18.49 -11.08 -4.77
CA GLY A 115 19.14 -11.43 -3.50
C GLY A 115 20.08 -10.37 -2.93
N PHE A 116 20.31 -9.22 -3.62
CA PHE A 116 21.18 -8.18 -3.09
C PHE A 116 20.54 -7.45 -1.90
N CYS A 117 21.28 -7.33 -0.80
CA CYS A 117 20.83 -6.72 0.45
C CYS A 117 21.30 -5.26 0.57
N LEU A 118 20.34 -4.31 0.74
CA LEU A 118 20.68 -2.89 0.95
C LEU A 118 21.05 -2.53 2.39
N TRP A 119 21.23 -3.52 3.27
CA TRP A 119 21.66 -3.36 4.67
C TRP A 119 22.88 -4.20 5.01
N ASP A 120 23.52 -3.93 6.15
CA ASP A 120 24.63 -4.72 6.72
C ASP A 120 24.10 -6.06 7.26
N SER A 121 23.94 -7.07 6.39
CA SER A 121 23.44 -8.39 6.74
C SER A 121 24.54 -9.28 7.33
N LYS A 122 24.24 -9.96 8.42
CA LYS A 122 25.17 -10.95 9.02
C LYS A 122 25.07 -12.34 8.38
N PHE A 123 24.19 -12.49 7.39
CA PHE A 123 23.87 -13.79 6.79
C PHE A 123 24.34 -13.92 5.34
N THR A 124 24.88 -12.86 4.74
CA THR A 124 25.43 -12.86 3.37
C THR A 124 26.45 -11.75 3.19
N ASP A 125 27.44 -11.97 2.31
CA ASP A 125 28.36 -10.92 1.84
C ASP A 125 27.86 -10.26 0.53
N TYR A 126 26.69 -10.67 0.01
CA TYR A 126 26.04 -10.06 -1.15
C TYR A 126 25.16 -8.90 -0.71
N ASP A 127 25.80 -7.88 -0.18
CA ASP A 127 25.17 -6.74 0.46
C ASP A 127 25.86 -5.40 0.21
N ILE A 128 25.28 -4.34 0.74
CA ILE A 128 25.76 -2.96 0.59
C ILE A 128 27.16 -2.75 1.21
N MET A 129 27.54 -3.51 2.22
CA MET A 129 28.86 -3.39 2.88
C MET A 129 29.98 -3.93 2.01
N SER A 130 29.67 -4.80 1.06
CA SER A 130 30.59 -5.34 0.06
C SER A 130 30.75 -4.43 -1.19
N THR A 131 30.03 -3.31 -1.23
CA THR A 131 30.15 -2.30 -2.29
C THR A 131 31.23 -1.26 -1.98
N PRO A 132 31.64 -0.41 -2.93
CA PRO A 132 32.48 0.75 -2.63
C PRO A 132 31.84 1.77 -1.67
N TYR A 133 30.51 1.81 -1.57
CA TYR A 133 29.77 2.73 -0.71
C TYR A 133 29.89 2.41 0.78
N LYS A 134 29.79 1.16 1.17
CA LYS A 134 30.04 0.65 2.54
C LYS A 134 29.27 1.35 3.65
N LYS A 135 28.00 1.72 3.41
CA LYS A 135 27.11 2.31 4.43
C LYS A 135 25.74 1.65 4.34
N ASP A 136 25.14 1.42 5.50
CA ASP A 136 23.82 0.80 5.63
C ASP A 136 22.70 1.78 5.27
N ILE A 137 22.15 1.61 4.07
CA ILE A 137 21.08 2.45 3.52
C ILE A 137 19.78 2.29 4.29
N VAL A 138 19.48 1.05 4.69
CA VAL A 138 18.23 0.73 5.41
C VAL A 138 18.21 1.39 6.79
N LYS A 139 19.35 1.38 7.47
CA LYS A 139 19.55 2.08 8.75
C LYS A 139 19.34 3.57 8.62
N ASP A 140 19.96 4.19 7.62
CA ASP A 140 19.86 5.64 7.43
C ASP A 140 18.43 6.08 7.12
N LEU A 141 17.68 5.27 6.31
CA LEU A 141 16.27 5.51 6.03
C LEU A 141 15.39 5.32 7.27
N ALA A 142 15.60 4.28 8.07
CA ALA A 142 14.84 4.06 9.29
C ALA A 142 15.02 5.23 10.28
N VAL A 143 16.25 5.73 10.43
CA VAL A 143 16.56 6.93 11.27
C VAL A 143 15.87 8.18 10.74
N ALA A 144 15.94 8.43 9.43
CA ALA A 144 15.29 9.58 8.81
C ALA A 144 13.75 9.50 8.93
N CYS A 145 13.16 8.33 8.71
CA CYS A 145 11.72 8.12 8.88
C CYS A 145 11.25 8.47 10.31
N LYS A 146 11.95 7.96 11.31
CA LYS A 146 11.68 8.29 12.72
C LYS A 146 11.80 9.80 12.99
N LYS A 147 12.85 10.43 12.46
CA LYS A 147 13.11 11.89 12.61
C LYS A 147 11.98 12.75 12.03
N TYR A 148 11.44 12.38 10.88
CA TYR A 148 10.42 13.18 10.18
C TYR A 148 8.98 12.71 10.42
N GLY A 149 8.76 11.64 11.20
CA GLY A 149 7.43 11.10 11.51
C GLY A 149 6.75 10.47 10.31
N VAL A 150 7.51 9.77 9.47
CA VAL A 150 7.03 8.96 8.35
C VAL A 150 7.16 7.48 8.76
N ASP A 151 6.15 6.67 8.51
CA ASP A 151 6.20 5.24 8.84
C ASP A 151 7.20 4.52 7.94
N PHE A 152 8.06 3.70 8.55
CA PHE A 152 9.09 2.96 7.85
C PHE A 152 8.63 1.55 7.55
N GLY A 153 8.60 1.18 6.26
CA GLY A 153 8.31 -0.15 5.75
C GLY A 153 9.46 -0.68 4.91
N ILE A 154 9.54 -2.00 4.86
CA ILE A 154 10.53 -2.73 4.05
C ILE A 154 9.83 -3.66 3.07
N TYR A 155 10.39 -3.82 1.87
CA TYR A 155 10.05 -4.90 0.95
C TYR A 155 11.09 -6.01 1.11
N TYR A 156 10.64 -7.24 1.15
CA TYR A 156 11.49 -8.41 1.20
C TYR A 156 11.00 -9.48 0.22
N SER A 157 11.84 -9.86 -0.73
CA SER A 157 11.53 -10.96 -1.64
C SER A 157 11.71 -12.33 -0.98
N ILE A 158 10.67 -13.17 -1.06
CA ILE A 158 10.73 -14.60 -0.73
C ILE A 158 11.60 -15.33 -1.75
N ALA A 159 11.47 -14.98 -3.04
CA ALA A 159 12.35 -15.48 -4.08
C ALA A 159 13.76 -14.89 -3.93
N ASP A 160 14.78 -15.72 -4.11
CA ASP A 160 16.18 -15.31 -4.09
C ASP A 160 16.96 -16.13 -5.14
N TRP A 161 17.01 -15.60 -6.35
CA TRP A 161 17.63 -16.29 -7.48
C TRP A 161 19.17 -16.34 -7.38
N HIS A 162 19.77 -15.55 -6.49
CA HIS A 162 21.21 -15.59 -6.22
C HIS A 162 21.55 -16.67 -5.17
N HIS A 163 20.70 -16.91 -4.18
CA HIS A 163 21.01 -17.80 -3.06
C HIS A 163 21.21 -19.28 -3.51
N PRO A 164 22.26 -19.97 -3.09
CA PRO A 164 22.57 -21.34 -3.56
C PRO A 164 21.51 -22.38 -3.15
N ASP A 165 20.84 -22.18 -2.04
CA ASP A 165 19.83 -23.12 -1.51
C ASP A 165 18.39 -22.81 -1.96
N TYR A 166 18.16 -21.67 -2.64
CA TYR A 166 16.86 -21.38 -3.23
C TYR A 166 16.63 -22.27 -4.44
N ALA A 167 15.50 -22.99 -4.48
CA ALA A 167 15.35 -24.09 -5.41
C ALA A 167 15.03 -23.70 -6.85
N THR A 168 14.52 -22.48 -7.10
CA THR A 168 14.24 -22.01 -8.45
C THR A 168 15.42 -21.22 -9.01
N ARG A 169 15.62 -21.33 -10.35
CA ARG A 169 16.59 -20.57 -11.11
C ARG A 169 15.89 -19.78 -12.20
N TYR A 170 16.23 -18.51 -12.30
CA TYR A 170 15.64 -17.59 -13.27
C TYR A 170 16.69 -17.14 -14.32
N GLY A 171 16.23 -16.75 -15.51
CA GLY A 171 17.09 -16.17 -16.55
C GLY A 171 18.09 -17.14 -17.17
N GLY A 172 17.84 -18.45 -17.12
CA GLY A 172 18.75 -19.47 -17.67
C GLY A 172 19.97 -19.71 -16.78
N ASP A 173 19.90 -19.44 -15.50
CA ASP A 173 20.97 -19.70 -14.53
C ASP A 173 21.36 -21.20 -14.54
N PRO A 174 22.60 -21.55 -14.90
CA PRO A 174 23.05 -22.93 -15.06
C PRO A 174 23.33 -23.66 -13.75
N ARG A 175 23.29 -22.95 -12.61
CA ARG A 175 23.56 -23.57 -11.31
C ARG A 175 22.54 -24.67 -11.04
N PRO A 176 22.98 -25.83 -10.51
CA PRO A 176 22.06 -26.94 -10.22
C PRO A 176 21.07 -26.55 -9.14
N VAL A 177 19.82 -26.95 -9.32
CA VAL A 177 18.76 -26.81 -8.29
C VAL A 177 18.98 -27.89 -7.24
N LYS A 178 19.09 -27.46 -5.98
CA LYS A 178 19.23 -28.34 -4.82
C LYS A 178 17.94 -28.31 -4.00
N SER A 179 16.94 -29.03 -4.44
CA SER A 179 15.59 -29.00 -3.82
C SER A 179 15.58 -29.37 -2.32
N SER A 180 16.54 -30.18 -1.86
CA SER A 180 16.66 -30.56 -0.44
C SER A 180 17.13 -29.43 0.49
N GLU A 181 17.54 -28.31 -0.06
CA GLU A 181 18.17 -27.21 0.69
C GLU A 181 17.19 -26.08 1.05
N MET A 182 15.94 -26.15 0.61
CA MET A 182 14.93 -25.10 0.92
C MET A 182 14.74 -24.86 2.42
N SER A 183 14.92 -25.86 3.27
CA SER A 183 14.86 -25.67 4.73
C SER A 183 15.97 -24.78 5.27
N ARG A 184 17.18 -24.83 4.68
CA ARG A 184 18.27 -23.90 4.99
C ARG A 184 17.97 -22.49 4.49
N TYR A 185 17.42 -22.39 3.27
CA TYR A 185 16.99 -21.10 2.74
C TYR A 185 15.92 -20.44 3.61
N VAL A 186 14.90 -21.19 4.06
CA VAL A 186 13.85 -20.67 4.97
C VAL A 186 14.46 -20.19 6.28
N THR A 187 15.45 -20.91 6.81
CA THR A 187 16.18 -20.50 8.02
C THR A 187 16.96 -19.19 7.78
N TYR A 188 17.67 -19.08 6.65
CA TYR A 188 18.35 -17.86 6.23
C TYR A 188 17.38 -16.69 6.12
N MET A 189 16.25 -16.86 5.44
CA MET A 189 15.19 -15.86 5.29
C MET A 189 14.65 -15.38 6.65
N LYS A 190 14.33 -16.30 7.55
CA LYS A 190 13.86 -15.98 8.91
C LYS A 190 14.90 -15.20 9.72
N ASN A 191 16.16 -15.56 9.60
CA ASN A 191 17.26 -14.86 10.29
C ASN A 191 17.41 -13.42 9.76
N GLN A 192 17.39 -13.21 8.45
CA GLN A 192 17.43 -11.86 7.85
C GLN A 192 16.21 -11.02 8.26
N LEU A 193 15.01 -11.58 8.26
CA LEU A 193 13.80 -10.87 8.68
C LEU A 193 13.85 -10.48 10.15
N LYS A 194 14.36 -11.38 11.02
CA LYS A 194 14.60 -11.04 12.43
C LYS A 194 15.60 -9.92 12.57
N GLU A 195 16.71 -9.97 11.84
CA GLU A 195 17.74 -8.92 11.81
C GLU A 195 17.15 -7.56 11.39
N LEU A 196 16.33 -7.52 10.32
CA LEU A 196 15.66 -6.31 9.85
C LEU A 196 14.67 -5.75 10.88
N ILE A 197 13.91 -6.61 11.56
CA ILE A 197 12.97 -6.18 12.61
C ILE A 197 13.72 -5.64 13.83
N ASP A 198 14.73 -6.36 14.31
CA ASP A 198 15.48 -5.99 15.52
C ASP A 198 16.28 -4.69 15.32
N ASN A 199 16.89 -4.50 14.15
CA ASN A 199 17.79 -3.38 13.91
C ASN A 199 17.07 -2.11 13.45
N TYR A 200 15.94 -2.21 12.73
CA TYR A 200 15.33 -1.07 12.04
C TYR A 200 13.87 -0.81 12.43
N ASP A 201 13.24 -1.69 13.20
CA ASP A 201 11.89 -1.57 13.75
C ASP A 201 10.80 -1.18 12.71
N PRO A 202 10.72 -1.85 11.54
CA PRO A 202 9.75 -1.50 10.51
C PRO A 202 8.31 -1.66 11.00
N THR A 203 7.40 -0.77 10.57
CA THR A 203 5.96 -0.88 10.85
C THR A 203 5.24 -1.80 9.86
N LEU A 204 5.85 -2.05 8.69
CA LEU A 204 5.29 -2.83 7.60
C LEU A 204 6.38 -3.65 6.91
N ILE A 205 6.05 -4.90 6.56
CA ILE A 205 6.83 -5.72 5.63
C ILE A 205 5.97 -6.05 4.42
N TRP A 206 6.44 -5.68 3.25
CA TRP A 206 5.87 -5.96 1.95
C TRP A 206 6.60 -7.16 1.32
N PHE A 207 5.97 -8.33 1.33
CA PHE A 207 6.52 -9.54 0.74
C PHE A 207 6.21 -9.61 -0.76
N ASP A 208 7.05 -10.37 -1.47
CA ASP A 208 6.87 -10.72 -2.87
C ASP A 208 7.61 -12.02 -3.21
N GLY A 209 7.38 -12.60 -4.39
CA GLY A 209 8.12 -13.79 -4.82
C GLY A 209 7.59 -15.12 -4.30
N GLY A 210 6.43 -15.15 -3.65
CA GLY A 210 5.81 -16.37 -3.09
C GLY A 210 5.11 -17.27 -4.12
N TRP A 211 5.17 -16.99 -5.42
CA TRP A 211 4.46 -17.76 -6.45
C TRP A 211 5.21 -18.98 -6.97
N GLU A 212 6.52 -19.12 -6.73
CA GLU A 212 7.31 -20.23 -7.24
C GLU A 212 7.01 -21.56 -6.55
N GLU A 213 7.10 -22.67 -7.29
CA GLU A 213 6.67 -24.01 -6.80
C GLU A 213 7.40 -24.47 -5.54
N CYS A 214 8.63 -24.03 -5.33
CA CYS A 214 9.43 -24.40 -4.15
C CYS A 214 8.95 -23.75 -2.84
N TYR A 215 8.07 -22.74 -2.91
CA TYR A 215 7.46 -22.11 -1.74
C TYR A 215 6.03 -22.60 -1.56
N THR A 216 5.64 -23.01 -0.37
CA THR A 216 4.32 -23.61 -0.09
C THR A 216 3.48 -22.71 0.82
N HIS A 217 2.17 -22.96 0.84
CA HIS A 217 1.24 -22.30 1.76
C HIS A 217 1.66 -22.51 3.23
N GLU A 218 2.09 -23.72 3.59
CA GLU A 218 2.53 -24.03 4.95
C GLU A 218 3.77 -23.21 5.34
N MET A 219 4.69 -22.99 4.40
CA MET A 219 5.86 -22.11 4.61
C MET A 219 5.40 -20.65 4.83
N GLY A 220 4.40 -20.19 4.08
CA GLY A 220 3.81 -18.85 4.24
C GLY A 220 3.16 -18.66 5.60
N MET A 221 2.35 -19.62 6.03
CA MET A 221 1.70 -19.61 7.34
C MET A 221 2.70 -19.67 8.50
N ASP A 222 3.74 -20.52 8.39
CA ASP A 222 4.81 -20.63 9.37
C ASP A 222 5.64 -19.32 9.47
N LEU A 223 5.93 -18.70 8.33
CA LEU A 223 6.61 -17.40 8.29
C LEU A 223 5.75 -16.30 8.91
N TYR A 224 4.45 -16.26 8.59
CA TYR A 224 3.52 -15.29 9.16
C TYR A 224 3.41 -15.42 10.68
N ALA A 225 3.29 -16.64 11.21
CA ALA A 225 3.28 -16.91 12.64
C ALA A 225 4.60 -16.48 13.31
N TYR A 226 5.74 -16.80 12.69
CA TYR A 226 7.05 -16.40 13.17
C TYR A 226 7.20 -14.87 13.30
N LEU A 227 6.81 -14.13 12.26
CA LEU A 227 6.87 -12.67 12.27
C LEU A 227 5.95 -12.06 13.32
N ARG A 228 4.77 -12.64 13.52
CA ARG A 228 3.83 -12.19 14.55
C ARG A 228 4.36 -12.35 15.96
N GLN A 229 5.15 -13.40 16.20
CA GLN A 229 5.84 -13.59 17.47
C GLN A 229 6.95 -12.54 17.68
N LEU A 230 7.67 -12.16 16.62
CA LEU A 230 8.71 -11.12 16.70
C LEU A 230 8.12 -9.73 16.95
N LYS A 231 7.02 -9.40 16.25
CA LYS A 231 6.40 -8.07 16.33
C LYS A 231 4.90 -8.16 16.08
N SER A 232 4.10 -8.09 17.16
CA SER A 232 2.66 -8.32 17.12
C SER A 232 1.86 -7.27 16.33
N ASN A 233 2.38 -6.04 16.21
CA ASN A 233 1.74 -4.93 15.51
C ASN A 233 2.30 -4.68 14.09
N LEU A 234 3.12 -5.60 13.56
CA LEU A 234 3.65 -5.52 12.22
C LEU A 234 2.53 -5.64 11.19
N ILE A 235 2.52 -4.81 10.16
CA ILE A 235 1.62 -4.94 9.01
C ILE A 235 2.29 -5.80 7.95
N ILE A 236 1.60 -6.81 7.44
CA ILE A 236 2.14 -7.78 6.49
C ILE A 236 1.14 -7.97 5.34
N ASN A 237 1.60 -7.85 4.09
CA ASN A 237 0.75 -8.05 2.93
C ASN A 237 0.43 -9.53 2.66
N ASP A 238 -0.55 -9.80 1.79
CA ASP A 238 -0.99 -11.15 1.41
C ASP A 238 0.01 -11.93 0.56
N ARG A 239 1.02 -11.24 -0.03
CA ARG A 239 2.06 -11.91 -0.84
C ARG A 239 3.07 -12.70 -0.01
N ILE A 240 2.96 -12.71 1.31
CA ILE A 240 3.67 -13.66 2.18
C ILE A 240 3.22 -15.10 1.93
N ASP A 241 2.02 -15.30 1.36
CA ASP A 241 1.47 -16.62 1.09
C ASP A 241 1.75 -17.09 -0.34
N LYS A 242 1.54 -18.40 -0.57
CA LYS A 242 1.76 -19.06 -1.84
C LYS A 242 0.85 -18.53 -2.94
N GLY A 243 1.46 -18.20 -4.08
CA GLY A 243 0.74 -17.99 -5.32
C GLY A 243 -0.05 -16.68 -5.41
N ILE A 244 0.16 -15.75 -4.48
CA ILE A 244 -0.46 -14.42 -4.56
C ILE A 244 0.33 -13.58 -5.56
N VAL A 245 -0.30 -13.28 -6.70
CA VAL A 245 0.23 -12.40 -7.75
C VAL A 245 -0.75 -11.24 -7.94
N GLY A 246 -0.35 -10.02 -7.62
CA GLY A 246 -1.24 -8.87 -7.56
C GLY A 246 -1.76 -8.35 -8.90
N MET A 247 -1.21 -8.82 -10.03
CA MET A 247 -1.63 -8.40 -11.38
C MET A 247 -2.97 -9.00 -11.79
N GLU A 248 -3.33 -10.17 -11.26
CA GLU A 248 -4.58 -10.85 -11.56
C GLU A 248 -5.57 -10.70 -10.40
N GLU A 249 -6.85 -10.57 -10.71
CA GLU A 249 -7.90 -10.64 -9.71
C GLU A 249 -8.15 -12.11 -9.37
N LYS A 250 -7.45 -12.63 -8.37
CA LYS A 250 -7.71 -13.98 -7.87
C LYS A 250 -8.93 -13.94 -6.94
N LYS A 251 -9.95 -14.69 -7.29
CA LYS A 251 -11.01 -15.07 -6.37
C LYS A 251 -10.48 -16.24 -5.53
N TYR A 252 -10.09 -15.97 -4.30
CA TYR A 252 -9.79 -17.05 -3.37
C TYR A 252 -11.08 -17.82 -3.09
N GLU A 253 -11.06 -19.13 -3.25
CA GLU A 253 -12.18 -19.98 -2.81
C GLU A 253 -12.34 -19.92 -1.29
N HIS A 254 -11.23 -19.72 -0.57
CA HIS A 254 -11.15 -19.68 0.88
C HIS A 254 -10.18 -18.59 1.36
N PRO A 255 -10.52 -17.28 1.21
CA PRO A 255 -9.62 -16.20 1.61
C PRO A 255 -9.23 -16.24 3.09
N GLU A 256 -10.11 -16.78 3.93
CA GLU A 256 -9.89 -16.96 5.37
C GLU A 256 -8.73 -17.91 5.74
N LYS A 257 -8.22 -18.67 4.77
CA LYS A 257 -7.12 -19.62 5.00
C LYS A 257 -5.75 -19.05 4.66
N TYR A 258 -5.67 -17.90 4.00
CA TYR A 258 -4.41 -17.32 3.55
C TYR A 258 -3.79 -16.38 4.60
N ALA A 259 -2.46 -16.26 4.57
CA ALA A 259 -1.71 -15.33 5.39
C ALA A 259 -1.82 -13.90 4.85
N GLY A 260 -1.64 -12.93 5.74
CA GLY A 260 -1.58 -11.50 5.40
C GLY A 260 -2.69 -10.66 6.03
N ASP A 261 -2.41 -9.37 6.20
CA ASP A 261 -3.30 -8.39 6.82
C ASP A 261 -4.06 -7.57 5.78
N TYR A 262 -3.61 -7.52 4.51
CA TYR A 262 -4.22 -6.73 3.45
C TYR A 262 -3.87 -7.26 2.05
N GLU A 263 -4.76 -7.01 1.07
CA GLU A 263 -4.59 -7.41 -0.33
C GLU A 263 -3.71 -6.41 -1.11
N THR A 264 -2.98 -6.90 -2.14
CA THR A 264 -2.03 -6.10 -2.92
C THR A 264 -2.27 -6.17 -4.43
N PRO A 265 -3.32 -5.53 -4.99
CA PRO A 265 -3.42 -5.35 -6.44
C PRO A 265 -2.21 -4.56 -6.96
N GLU A 266 -1.74 -4.92 -8.17
CA GLU A 266 -0.55 -4.33 -8.78
C GLU A 266 -0.87 -3.74 -10.15
N GLN A 267 -0.35 -2.52 -10.42
CA GLN A 267 -0.52 -1.76 -11.68
C GLN A 267 -1.98 -1.58 -12.12
N ARG A 268 -2.92 -1.78 -11.20
CA ARG A 268 -4.35 -1.59 -11.40
C ARG A 268 -5.02 -1.04 -10.16
N ILE A 269 -6.15 -0.38 -10.32
CA ILE A 269 -6.96 0.04 -9.19
C ILE A 269 -7.73 -1.18 -8.70
N GLY A 270 -7.67 -1.45 -7.40
CA GLY A 270 -8.45 -2.53 -6.77
C GLY A 270 -9.96 -2.34 -6.93
N ALA A 271 -10.72 -3.39 -6.69
CA ALA A 271 -12.18 -3.31 -6.66
C ALA A 271 -12.65 -2.39 -5.53
N TYR A 272 -13.91 -1.90 -5.63
CA TYR A 272 -14.55 -1.16 -4.55
C TYR A 272 -14.76 -2.09 -3.34
N LYS A 273 -13.83 -2.04 -2.39
CA LYS A 273 -13.81 -2.87 -1.17
C LYS A 273 -13.54 -1.97 0.04
N VAL A 274 -14.58 -1.46 0.68
CA VAL A 274 -14.46 -0.53 1.82
C VAL A 274 -14.34 -1.21 3.17
N ASP A 275 -14.57 -2.53 3.22
CA ASP A 275 -14.53 -3.34 4.44
C ASP A 275 -13.34 -4.33 4.47
N VAL A 276 -12.57 -4.43 3.38
CA VAL A 276 -11.36 -5.24 3.27
C VAL A 276 -10.17 -4.30 3.10
N PRO A 277 -9.12 -4.39 3.93
CA PRO A 277 -7.91 -3.62 3.73
C PRO A 277 -7.19 -4.03 2.43
N TRP A 278 -6.80 -3.06 1.63
CA TRP A 278 -6.01 -3.29 0.42
C TRP A 278 -5.14 -2.10 0.07
N GLU A 279 -4.07 -2.36 -0.63
CA GLU A 279 -3.12 -1.36 -1.12
C GLU A 279 -2.74 -1.70 -2.55
N THR A 280 -2.88 -0.76 -3.48
CA THR A 280 -2.33 -0.95 -4.81
C THR A 280 -0.95 -0.35 -4.91
N CYS A 281 0.00 -1.10 -5.49
CA CYS A 281 1.30 -0.57 -5.87
C CYS A 281 1.32 -0.24 -7.38
N MET A 282 1.80 0.96 -7.71
CA MET A 282 1.85 1.46 -9.08
C MET A 282 3.12 2.27 -9.31
N THR A 283 3.68 2.18 -10.50
CA THR A 283 4.88 2.94 -10.87
C THR A 283 4.54 4.36 -11.33
N ILE A 284 5.39 5.33 -11.01
CA ILE A 284 5.33 6.70 -11.55
C ILE A 284 5.76 6.74 -13.03
N CYS A 285 6.67 5.84 -13.40
CA CYS A 285 7.19 5.62 -14.75
C CYS A 285 6.72 4.26 -15.31
N GLN A 286 7.40 3.74 -16.33
CA GLN A 286 7.10 2.42 -16.92
C GLN A 286 7.73 1.28 -16.09
N GLN A 287 8.97 1.47 -15.60
CA GLN A 287 9.71 0.48 -14.82
C GLN A 287 9.61 0.72 -13.31
N TRP A 288 9.86 -0.32 -12.52
CA TRP A 288 10.02 -0.24 -11.07
C TRP A 288 11.35 0.41 -10.69
N ALA A 289 12.46 -0.12 -11.21
CA ALA A 289 13.79 0.50 -11.03
C ALA A 289 13.96 1.70 -11.96
N TRP A 290 14.91 2.57 -11.64
CA TRP A 290 15.20 3.74 -12.46
C TRP A 290 15.69 3.36 -13.85
N LYS A 291 15.16 4.06 -14.85
CA LYS A 291 15.60 4.03 -16.24
C LYS A 291 15.75 5.46 -16.75
N PRO A 292 16.86 5.76 -17.44
CA PRO A 292 17.04 7.10 -18.02
C PRO A 292 15.94 7.40 -19.04
N ASN A 293 15.38 8.61 -18.95
CA ASN A 293 14.33 9.11 -19.86
C ASN A 293 13.08 8.23 -19.91
N ASP A 294 12.76 7.49 -18.85
CA ASP A 294 11.53 6.70 -18.80
C ASP A 294 10.27 7.58 -18.90
N THR A 295 9.20 7.02 -19.45
CA THR A 295 7.93 7.73 -19.64
C THR A 295 7.18 7.82 -18.32
N MET A 296 6.87 9.06 -17.91
CA MET A 296 6.10 9.31 -16.68
C MET A 296 4.58 9.32 -16.95
N LYS A 297 3.82 8.88 -15.97
CA LYS A 297 2.33 8.85 -16.05
C LYS A 297 1.67 10.23 -16.00
N GLY A 298 2.39 11.28 -15.59
CA GLY A 298 1.89 12.65 -15.49
C GLY A 298 1.07 12.94 -14.23
N LEU A 299 1.02 14.22 -13.84
CA LEU A 299 0.41 14.69 -12.60
C LEU A 299 -1.10 14.38 -12.53
N GLU A 300 -1.86 14.76 -13.58
CA GLU A 300 -3.31 14.56 -13.61
C GLU A 300 -3.67 13.07 -13.42
N ASN A 301 -3.01 12.18 -14.15
CA ASN A 301 -3.23 10.74 -14.03
C ASN A 301 -2.88 10.21 -12.63
N SER A 302 -1.81 10.72 -12.03
CA SER A 302 -1.39 10.33 -10.68
C SER A 302 -2.40 10.75 -9.61
N LEU A 303 -2.96 11.97 -9.72
CA LEU A 303 -4.01 12.47 -8.83
C LEU A 303 -5.34 11.74 -9.01
N LEU A 304 -5.72 11.44 -10.26
CA LEU A 304 -6.89 10.62 -10.58
C LEU A 304 -6.74 9.21 -10.00
N THR A 305 -5.56 8.62 -10.11
CA THR A 305 -5.25 7.30 -9.52
C THR A 305 -5.41 7.34 -8.01
N LEU A 306 -4.80 8.32 -7.32
CA LEU A 306 -4.93 8.47 -5.87
C LEU A 306 -6.41 8.60 -5.45
N SER A 307 -7.17 9.47 -6.13
CA SER A 307 -8.60 9.66 -5.84
C SER A 307 -9.40 8.37 -6.01
N LYS A 308 -9.20 7.66 -7.11
CA LYS A 308 -9.90 6.39 -7.38
C LYS A 308 -9.55 5.31 -6.36
N VAL A 309 -8.29 5.20 -5.97
CA VAL A 309 -7.82 4.23 -4.97
C VAL A 309 -8.48 4.50 -3.61
N VAL A 310 -8.42 5.74 -3.11
CA VAL A 310 -9.00 6.05 -1.79
C VAL A 310 -10.53 6.00 -1.81
N GLY A 311 -11.17 6.40 -2.91
CA GLY A 311 -12.60 6.23 -3.13
C GLY A 311 -13.03 4.76 -3.13
N GLY A 312 -12.17 3.87 -3.63
CA GLY A 312 -12.34 2.42 -3.58
C GLY A 312 -12.09 1.80 -2.20
N GLY A 313 -11.56 2.57 -1.25
CA GLY A 313 -11.27 2.15 0.13
C GLY A 313 -9.82 1.74 0.38
N GLY A 314 -8.93 1.79 -0.63
CA GLY A 314 -7.54 1.34 -0.58
C GLY A 314 -6.51 2.41 -0.23
N ASN A 315 -5.26 1.96 -0.12
CA ASN A 315 -4.06 2.78 -0.07
C ASN A 315 -3.35 2.78 -1.42
N LEU A 316 -2.68 3.85 -1.76
CA LEU A 316 -1.77 3.93 -2.91
C LEU A 316 -0.32 3.91 -2.43
N LEU A 317 0.43 2.90 -2.87
CA LEU A 317 1.88 2.80 -2.73
C LEU A 317 2.51 3.14 -4.09
N TYR A 318 3.06 4.35 -4.23
CA TYR A 318 3.47 4.90 -5.52
C TYR A 318 4.98 4.83 -5.71
N ASN A 319 5.42 4.06 -6.70
CA ASN A 319 6.83 3.70 -6.86
C ASN A 319 7.66 4.75 -7.58
N VAL A 320 8.81 5.02 -7.00
CA VAL A 320 9.92 5.81 -7.55
C VAL A 320 11.17 4.93 -7.60
N GLY A 321 11.84 4.90 -8.73
CA GLY A 321 13.17 4.30 -8.86
C GLY A 321 14.24 5.36 -8.63
N PRO A 322 15.05 5.29 -7.55
CA PRO A 322 16.17 6.19 -7.37
C PRO A 322 17.29 5.95 -8.40
N MET A 323 17.99 7.02 -8.77
CA MET A 323 19.15 6.97 -9.68
C MET A 323 20.33 6.20 -9.06
N PRO A 324 21.28 5.71 -9.87
CA PRO A 324 22.41 4.94 -9.37
C PRO A 324 23.33 5.74 -8.44
N ASP A 325 23.32 7.07 -8.51
CA ASP A 325 24.09 7.97 -7.64
C ASP A 325 23.41 8.23 -6.28
N GLY A 326 22.18 7.75 -6.07
CA GLY A 326 21.43 7.88 -4.84
C GLY A 326 20.41 9.02 -4.78
N ARG A 327 20.23 9.79 -5.85
CA ARG A 327 19.21 10.85 -5.91
C ARG A 327 17.90 10.34 -6.51
N PHE A 328 16.80 11.01 -6.19
CA PHE A 328 15.61 10.92 -7.02
C PHE A 328 15.79 11.72 -8.31
N GLU A 329 15.26 11.23 -9.41
CA GLU A 329 15.24 11.98 -10.66
C GLU A 329 14.39 13.24 -10.53
N LYS A 330 14.93 14.38 -10.99
CA LYS A 330 14.27 15.69 -10.83
C LYS A 330 12.83 15.72 -11.34
N ARG A 331 12.55 15.11 -12.50
CA ARG A 331 11.19 15.06 -13.08
C ARG A 331 10.20 14.35 -12.16
N GLN A 332 10.63 13.24 -11.54
CA GLN A 332 9.82 12.49 -10.59
C GLN A 332 9.62 13.30 -9.30
N THR A 333 10.68 13.92 -8.78
CA THR A 333 10.59 14.79 -7.60
C THR A 333 9.64 15.95 -7.81
N ASP A 334 9.76 16.67 -8.93
CA ASP A 334 8.90 17.82 -9.24
C ASP A 334 7.43 17.40 -9.27
N MET A 335 7.09 16.28 -9.93
CA MET A 335 5.72 15.77 -9.99
C MET A 335 5.19 15.35 -8.63
N LEU A 336 6.01 14.70 -7.79
CA LEU A 336 5.62 14.34 -6.43
C LEU A 336 5.32 15.57 -5.59
N LEU A 337 6.14 16.61 -5.67
CA LEU A 337 5.92 17.88 -4.97
C LEU A 337 4.65 18.60 -5.47
N ASP A 338 4.32 18.49 -6.75
CA ASP A 338 3.06 19.02 -7.29
C ASP A 338 1.84 18.24 -6.77
N MET A 339 1.97 16.90 -6.60
CA MET A 339 0.95 16.12 -5.87
C MET A 339 0.80 16.61 -4.42
N GLY A 340 1.91 16.94 -3.75
CA GLY A 340 1.90 17.54 -2.41
C GLY A 340 1.12 18.84 -2.35
N LYS A 341 1.34 19.76 -3.28
CA LYS A 341 0.58 21.03 -3.37
C LYS A 341 -0.94 20.83 -3.55
N TRP A 342 -1.33 19.81 -4.30
CA TRP A 342 -2.74 19.43 -4.41
C TRP A 342 -3.28 18.87 -3.10
N LEU A 343 -2.49 18.03 -2.41
CA LEU A 343 -2.84 17.43 -1.13
C LEU A 343 -2.90 18.44 0.02
N ASP A 344 -2.13 19.52 -0.02
CA ASP A 344 -2.22 20.63 0.94
C ASP A 344 -3.63 21.23 0.98
N LYS A 345 -4.33 21.24 -0.15
CA LYS A 345 -5.70 21.78 -0.30
C LYS A 345 -6.78 20.71 -0.14
N ASN A 346 -6.50 19.48 -0.56
CA ASN A 346 -7.51 18.41 -0.68
C ASN A 346 -7.25 17.21 0.24
N GLY A 347 -6.19 17.24 1.05
CA GLY A 347 -5.77 16.10 1.87
C GLY A 347 -6.79 15.69 2.93
N GLU A 348 -7.71 16.57 3.34
CA GLU A 348 -8.81 16.23 4.23
C GLU A 348 -9.71 15.14 3.64
N ALA A 349 -9.88 15.14 2.31
CA ALA A 349 -10.66 14.16 1.56
C ALA A 349 -9.91 12.83 1.32
N ILE A 350 -8.62 12.79 1.64
CA ILE A 350 -7.75 11.62 1.42
C ILE A 350 -7.48 10.89 2.72
N TYR A 351 -6.84 11.57 3.68
CA TYR A 351 -6.31 10.93 4.89
C TYR A 351 -7.38 10.69 5.96
N LYS A 352 -7.28 9.52 6.62
CA LYS A 352 -8.23 9.13 7.69
C LYS A 352 -9.67 9.06 7.20
N THR A 353 -9.87 8.83 5.90
CA THR A 353 -11.20 8.67 5.31
C THR A 353 -11.55 7.19 5.13
N LYS A 354 -12.83 6.89 4.96
CA LYS A 354 -13.35 5.62 4.44
C LYS A 354 -13.89 5.85 3.03
N GLY A 355 -13.75 4.89 2.13
CA GLY A 355 -14.36 4.95 0.80
C GLY A 355 -15.89 5.00 0.88
N GLY A 356 -16.52 5.56 -0.14
CA GLY A 356 -17.98 5.73 -0.21
C GLY A 356 -18.50 6.97 0.51
N PRO A 357 -19.82 7.10 0.75
CA PRO A 357 -20.85 6.05 0.65
C PRO A 357 -21.30 5.71 -0.78
N TYR A 358 -21.09 6.60 -1.74
CA TYR A 358 -21.50 6.37 -3.13
C TYR A 358 -20.50 5.46 -3.83
N GLU A 359 -21.00 4.41 -4.51
CA GLU A 359 -20.16 3.56 -5.36
C GLU A 359 -19.44 4.39 -6.43
N PRO A 360 -18.20 4.01 -6.80
CA PRO A 360 -17.45 4.65 -7.88
C PRO A 360 -18.21 4.68 -9.21
N THR A 361 -18.05 5.78 -9.93
CA THR A 361 -18.54 5.96 -11.29
C THR A 361 -17.40 6.43 -12.19
N PRO A 362 -17.55 6.48 -13.52
CA PRO A 362 -16.56 7.11 -14.38
C PRO A 362 -16.32 8.60 -14.05
N ASP A 363 -17.35 9.30 -13.54
CA ASP A 363 -17.34 10.74 -13.34
C ASP A 363 -16.86 11.16 -11.95
N PHE A 364 -17.06 10.32 -10.94
CA PHE A 364 -16.64 10.61 -9.58
C PHE A 364 -16.42 9.35 -8.74
N VAL A 365 -15.65 9.53 -7.67
CA VAL A 365 -15.59 8.62 -6.53
C VAL A 365 -15.89 9.40 -5.25
N SER A 366 -16.18 8.70 -4.16
CA SER A 366 -16.43 9.37 -2.89
C SER A 366 -15.61 8.80 -1.74
N THR A 367 -15.26 9.69 -0.81
CA THR A 367 -14.71 9.35 0.51
C THR A 367 -15.54 10.02 1.59
N ARG A 368 -15.39 9.59 2.86
CA ARG A 368 -16.16 10.12 3.98
C ARG A 368 -15.38 10.12 5.28
N LYS A 369 -15.67 11.12 6.14
CA LYS A 369 -15.02 11.28 7.45
C LYS A 369 -15.86 12.15 8.34
N GLY A 370 -16.17 11.70 9.57
CA GLY A 370 -17.05 12.43 10.49
C GLY A 370 -18.40 12.74 9.83
N THR A 371 -18.80 14.01 9.84
CA THR A 371 -20.04 14.47 9.20
C THR A 371 -19.92 14.83 7.73
N LYS A 372 -18.78 14.54 7.09
CA LYS A 372 -18.50 15.00 5.71
C LYS A 372 -18.41 13.85 4.73
N ILE A 373 -18.93 14.08 3.52
CA ILE A 373 -18.74 13.26 2.34
C ILE A 373 -17.99 14.11 1.32
N TYR A 374 -16.95 13.54 0.70
CA TYR A 374 -16.15 14.22 -0.32
C TYR A 374 -16.37 13.51 -1.65
N LEU A 375 -16.82 14.26 -2.67
CA LEU A 375 -16.87 13.78 -4.05
C LEU A 375 -15.62 14.24 -4.78
N HIS A 376 -14.83 13.31 -5.24
CA HIS A 376 -13.70 13.56 -6.11
C HIS A 376 -14.19 13.51 -7.55
N ILE A 377 -14.31 14.66 -8.19
CA ILE A 377 -14.78 14.77 -9.58
C ILE A 377 -13.64 14.45 -10.53
N LEU A 378 -13.85 13.48 -11.40
CA LEU A 378 -12.83 12.87 -12.26
C LEU A 378 -12.92 13.32 -13.72
N THR A 379 -14.00 14.04 -14.10
CA THR A 379 -14.29 14.43 -15.47
C THR A 379 -14.33 15.97 -15.59
N LYS A 380 -13.69 16.53 -16.63
CA LYS A 380 -13.54 17.99 -16.82
C LYS A 380 -14.87 18.69 -17.12
N ASP A 381 -15.67 18.09 -17.96
CA ASP A 381 -16.88 18.72 -18.52
C ASP A 381 -18.17 18.40 -17.73
N LEU A 382 -18.03 17.87 -16.52
CA LEU A 382 -19.19 17.52 -15.69
C LEU A 382 -19.88 18.77 -15.16
N THR A 383 -21.13 18.97 -15.57
CA THR A 383 -21.94 20.15 -15.17
C THR A 383 -22.96 19.83 -14.08
N GLU A 384 -23.26 18.54 -13.88
CA GLU A 384 -24.30 18.13 -12.96
C GLU A 384 -24.01 16.74 -12.37
N VAL A 385 -24.32 16.57 -11.10
CA VAL A 385 -24.33 15.26 -10.41
C VAL A 385 -25.59 15.14 -9.60
N THR A 386 -26.33 14.05 -9.78
CA THR A 386 -27.48 13.72 -8.95
C THR A 386 -27.15 12.55 -8.02
N LEU A 387 -27.37 12.75 -6.73
CA LEU A 387 -27.05 11.75 -5.68
C LEU A 387 -28.26 11.51 -4.78
N PRO A 388 -28.60 10.25 -4.47
CA PRO A 388 -29.60 9.96 -3.46
C PRO A 388 -29.13 10.46 -2.09
N ILE A 389 -30.03 11.07 -1.33
CA ILE A 389 -29.75 11.45 0.06
C ILE A 389 -29.88 10.19 0.92
N PRO A 390 -28.86 9.81 1.71
CA PRO A 390 -28.97 8.66 2.61
C PRO A 390 -30.13 8.85 3.61
N GLU A 391 -30.73 7.74 4.00
CA GLU A 391 -31.86 7.80 4.95
C GLU A 391 -31.48 8.54 6.25
N LYS A 392 -32.37 9.46 6.71
CA LYS A 392 -32.19 10.30 7.91
C LYS A 392 -31.01 11.29 7.86
N VAL A 393 -30.38 11.47 6.70
CA VAL A 393 -29.34 12.46 6.49
C VAL A 393 -29.95 13.79 6.00
N LYS A 394 -29.49 14.90 6.60
CA LYS A 394 -29.76 16.26 6.09
C LYS A 394 -28.45 16.86 5.61
N ILE A 395 -28.49 17.53 4.48
CA ILE A 395 -27.36 18.24 3.90
C ILE A 395 -27.36 19.67 4.48
N ASN A 396 -26.28 20.04 5.10
CA ASN A 396 -26.12 21.36 5.73
C ASN A 396 -25.46 22.36 4.76
N LYS A 397 -24.42 21.91 4.03
CA LYS A 397 -23.60 22.78 3.19
C LYS A 397 -22.93 21.96 2.11
N ILE A 398 -22.71 22.56 0.94
CA ILE A 398 -21.92 21.97 -0.15
C ILE A 398 -20.97 23.03 -0.69
N VAL A 399 -19.68 22.70 -0.73
CA VAL A 399 -18.63 23.62 -1.17
C VAL A 399 -17.57 22.90 -2.02
N LYS A 400 -16.85 23.64 -2.84
CA LYS A 400 -15.58 23.18 -3.41
C LYS A 400 -14.54 23.20 -2.28
N LEU A 401 -13.90 22.06 -2.00
CA LEU A 401 -13.00 21.92 -0.84
C LEU A 401 -11.79 22.87 -0.92
N GLU A 402 -11.20 23.02 -2.11
CA GLU A 402 -9.98 23.79 -2.33
C GLU A 402 -10.08 25.27 -1.94
N ASP A 403 -11.23 25.92 -2.14
CA ASP A 403 -11.42 27.36 -1.95
C ASP A 403 -12.67 27.75 -1.12
N GLY A 404 -13.43 26.75 -0.67
CA GLY A 404 -14.62 26.95 0.17
C GLY A 404 -15.83 27.57 -0.57
N LYS A 405 -15.76 27.75 -1.89
CA LYS A 405 -16.87 28.32 -2.67
C LYS A 405 -18.10 27.43 -2.64
N SER A 406 -19.25 28.04 -2.38
CA SER A 406 -20.53 27.32 -2.35
C SER A 406 -20.87 26.73 -3.71
N ILE A 407 -21.34 25.48 -3.71
CA ILE A 407 -21.88 24.78 -4.85
C ILE A 407 -23.42 24.90 -4.76
N VAL A 408 -24.03 25.36 -5.86
CA VAL A 408 -25.50 25.42 -5.95
C VAL A 408 -26.07 24.02 -6.08
N PHE A 409 -27.09 23.71 -5.29
CA PHE A 409 -27.77 22.44 -5.36
C PHE A 409 -29.27 22.59 -5.12
N ASP A 410 -30.04 21.68 -5.70
CA ASP A 410 -31.47 21.52 -5.46
C ASP A 410 -31.73 20.18 -4.77
N THR A 411 -32.81 20.08 -3.99
CA THR A 411 -33.28 18.82 -3.43
C THR A 411 -34.61 18.45 -4.07
N VAL A 412 -34.63 17.32 -4.77
CA VAL A 412 -35.81 16.81 -5.50
C VAL A 412 -35.92 15.30 -5.28
N ASP A 413 -37.09 14.84 -4.87
CA ASP A 413 -37.42 13.40 -4.71
C ASP A 413 -36.36 12.61 -3.93
N ASN A 414 -35.95 13.15 -2.77
CA ASN A 414 -34.91 12.58 -1.91
C ASN A 414 -33.52 12.46 -2.58
N ASN A 415 -33.26 13.25 -3.61
CA ASN A 415 -31.94 13.39 -4.25
C ASN A 415 -31.44 14.82 -4.07
N ILE A 416 -30.09 14.96 -4.01
CA ILE A 416 -29.44 16.25 -4.25
C ILE A 416 -28.95 16.30 -5.70
N LYS A 417 -29.22 17.42 -6.35
CA LYS A 417 -28.78 17.72 -7.68
C LYS A 417 -27.76 18.86 -7.62
N LEU A 418 -26.49 18.52 -7.78
CA LEU A 418 -25.37 19.48 -7.73
C LEU A 418 -25.19 20.13 -9.10
N ARG A 419 -25.04 21.47 -9.12
CA ARG A 419 -24.68 22.22 -10.33
C ARG A 419 -23.19 22.52 -10.28
N LEU A 420 -22.42 21.86 -11.12
CA LEU A 420 -20.96 21.97 -11.16
C LEU A 420 -20.53 22.92 -12.27
N THR A 421 -19.42 23.59 -12.05
CA THR A 421 -18.77 24.39 -13.11
C THR A 421 -17.68 23.50 -13.73
N PRO A 422 -17.65 23.35 -15.07
CA PRO A 422 -16.57 22.66 -15.75
C PRO A 422 -15.20 23.14 -15.27
N SER A 423 -14.27 22.22 -15.08
CA SER A 423 -12.92 22.53 -14.57
C SER A 423 -11.86 21.97 -15.51
N THR A 424 -10.86 22.77 -15.84
CA THR A 424 -9.70 22.31 -16.61
C THR A 424 -8.74 21.46 -15.75
N ALA A 425 -8.83 21.59 -14.41
CA ALA A 425 -8.01 20.85 -13.47
C ALA A 425 -8.85 19.76 -12.79
N ILE A 426 -8.43 18.50 -12.94
CA ILE A 426 -9.02 17.33 -12.29
C ILE A 426 -7.93 16.47 -11.63
N PRO A 427 -8.26 15.72 -10.56
CA PRO A 427 -9.52 15.77 -9.83
C PRO A 427 -9.66 17.07 -9.03
N TYR A 428 -10.90 17.53 -8.83
CA TYR A 428 -11.23 18.50 -7.79
C TYR A 428 -12.25 17.90 -6.84
N VAL A 429 -12.33 18.44 -5.61
CA VAL A 429 -13.13 17.83 -4.55
C VAL A 429 -14.28 18.73 -4.14
N VAL A 430 -15.48 18.15 -4.06
CA VAL A 430 -16.69 18.77 -3.50
C VAL A 430 -16.93 18.17 -2.12
N GLU A 431 -16.99 19.01 -1.11
CA GLU A 431 -17.35 18.66 0.26
C GLU A 431 -18.86 18.80 0.45
N ILE A 432 -19.50 17.76 0.96
CA ILE A 432 -20.91 17.74 1.37
C ILE A 432 -20.93 17.54 2.88
N GLU A 433 -21.32 18.60 3.62
CA GLU A 433 -21.50 18.54 5.06
C GLU A 433 -22.89 18.06 5.42
N THR A 434 -22.97 17.09 6.32
CA THR A 434 -24.21 16.47 6.77
C THR A 434 -24.45 16.69 8.28
N ASN A 435 -25.64 16.36 8.75
CA ASN A 435 -26.02 16.44 10.17
C ASN A 435 -25.66 15.18 10.98
N THR A 436 -25.03 14.17 10.38
CA THR A 436 -24.78 12.86 11.01
C THR A 436 -23.40 12.33 10.74
N ASP A 437 -22.91 11.40 11.56
CA ASP A 437 -21.65 10.68 11.30
C ASP A 437 -21.81 9.76 10.09
N THR A 438 -21.03 10.03 9.07
CA THR A 438 -21.06 9.31 7.78
C THR A 438 -20.43 7.92 7.84
N LYS A 439 -19.68 7.60 8.89
CA LYS A 439 -19.01 6.28 9.06
C LYS A 439 -19.96 5.11 8.96
N GLN A 440 -21.17 5.31 9.47
CA GLN A 440 -22.24 4.30 9.58
C GLN A 440 -23.09 4.17 8.31
N LEU A 441 -22.93 5.06 7.34
CA LEU A 441 -23.73 5.02 6.13
C LEU A 441 -23.44 3.74 5.35
N LYS A 442 -24.48 3.05 4.90
CA LYS A 442 -24.34 1.94 3.98
C LYS A 442 -23.89 2.41 2.61
N THR A 443 -23.26 1.54 1.86
CA THR A 443 -22.96 1.80 0.45
C THR A 443 -24.26 2.08 -0.32
N ILE A 444 -24.23 3.15 -1.09
CA ILE A 444 -25.36 3.58 -1.92
C ILE A 444 -25.04 3.21 -3.36
N LYS A 445 -25.78 2.21 -3.86
CA LYS A 445 -25.72 1.83 -5.26
C LYS A 445 -26.41 2.88 -6.11
N ARG A 446 -25.83 3.21 -7.24
CA ARG A 446 -26.50 4.04 -8.24
C ARG A 446 -27.49 3.15 -9.00
N ASN A 447 -28.76 3.53 -9.05
CA ASN A 447 -29.67 2.98 -10.04
C ASN A 447 -29.16 3.48 -11.40
N VAL A 448 -28.57 2.60 -12.19
CA VAL A 448 -28.24 2.88 -13.60
C VAL A 448 -29.57 2.80 -14.33
N TYR A 449 -30.14 3.96 -14.64
CA TYR A 449 -31.28 4.07 -15.57
C TYR A 449 -30.75 4.10 -17.00
#